data_950aed11705f3612460faf0740e47d88
#
_entry.id   950aed11705f3612460faf0740e47d88
#
_cell.length_a   1.000
_cell.length_b   1.000
_cell.length_c   1.000
_cell.angle_alpha   90.00
_cell.angle_beta   90.00
_cell.angle_gamma   90.00
#
_symmetry.space_group_name_H-M   'P 1'
#
loop_
_entity.id
_entity.type
_entity.pdbx_description
1 polymer ?
#
loop_
_entity_poly.entity_id
_entity_poly.type
_entity_poly.pdbx_seq_one_letter_code
_entity_poly.pdbx_strand_id
1 'polypeptide(L)'
;MQKHTKIHGFAKFKLIVILALMSSIAPLSTDMYLPALSHVEQSFQTNSFLTQLSIASFFIAFALGQLIYGPLSDIFGRKIPALVGIFFFIISSLFCVIIDDIYAFIALRFFEALGGCAGMVIARAIVNDLFEIKEAAGIFALMMVFSSLAPMLSPTFGGILLEYFSWHSIFATLFALGILLFLMILFGLKESASHLKNKKFSHHEAMKSYKFVLSDKRFLVYILCASFALAAMFAYITGSSFVFTQFFSLSEQKFALLFGANALGFVICANINVRLVLKYESEKILAKALMIMFISTVILLANAFFHPNFLLFELSIFTSIAMLGFIAPNTTTLAMARFKEHSGTASAVLGTVQFGFAGLISFVVGAINANTPIILAFVMCACVLVANMIYFLIKIKEKK
;
A
#
# COMPACT_ATOMS: atom_id res chain seq x y z
N MET A 1 4.93 31.74 -14.23
CA MET A 1 4.23 30.77 -15.14
C MET A 1 5.19 29.66 -15.46
N GLN A 2 4.95 28.44 -14.94
CA GLN A 2 5.72 27.26 -15.29
C GLN A 2 5.45 26.92 -16.78
N LYS A 3 6.50 26.89 -17.60
CA LYS A 3 6.40 26.32 -18.94
C LYS A 3 6.29 24.82 -18.80
N HIS A 4 5.07 24.27 -18.75
CA HIS A 4 4.85 22.85 -18.88
C HIS A 4 5.31 22.41 -20.27
N THR A 5 6.32 21.57 -20.32
CA THR A 5 6.84 21.01 -21.58
C THR A 5 5.76 20.07 -22.12
N LYS A 6 5.16 20.40 -23.25
CA LYS A 6 4.17 19.52 -23.90
C LYS A 6 4.89 18.25 -24.36
N ILE A 7 4.77 17.18 -23.56
CA ILE A 7 5.28 15.86 -23.91
C ILE A 7 4.17 15.14 -24.69
N HIS A 8 4.44 14.76 -25.94
CA HIS A 8 3.45 14.15 -26.83
C HIS A 8 3.88 12.77 -27.34
N GLY A 9 2.93 11.97 -27.77
CA GLY A 9 3.16 10.71 -28.46
C GLY A 9 3.91 9.68 -27.64
N PHE A 10 4.87 9.00 -28.29
CA PHE A 10 5.64 7.89 -27.72
C PHE A 10 6.45 8.27 -26.47
N ALA A 11 6.96 9.50 -26.38
CA ALA A 11 7.70 9.98 -25.21
C ALA A 11 6.80 10.07 -23.98
N LYS A 12 5.53 10.50 -24.15
CA LYS A 12 4.53 10.51 -23.06
C LYS A 12 4.18 9.10 -22.61
N PHE A 13 3.93 8.19 -23.54
CA PHE A 13 3.63 6.79 -23.23
C PHE A 13 4.78 6.14 -22.44
N LYS A 14 6.03 6.29 -22.93
CA LYS A 14 7.23 5.80 -22.23
C LYS A 14 7.33 6.32 -20.80
N LEU A 15 7.10 7.62 -20.60
CA LEU A 15 7.12 8.24 -19.27
C LEU A 15 6.04 7.63 -18.35
N ILE A 16 4.81 7.48 -18.84
CA ILE A 16 3.70 6.90 -18.07
C ILE A 16 4.03 5.46 -17.65
N VAL A 17 4.60 4.65 -18.53
CA VAL A 17 5.01 3.27 -18.21
C VAL A 17 6.08 3.27 -17.11
N ILE A 18 7.09 4.14 -17.19
CA ILE A 18 8.12 4.26 -16.13
C ILE A 18 7.48 4.63 -14.80
N LEU A 19 6.62 5.65 -14.77
CA LEU A 19 5.97 6.11 -13.54
C LEU A 19 5.02 5.06 -12.94
N ALA A 20 4.31 4.31 -13.79
CA ALA A 20 3.45 3.22 -13.37
C ALA A 20 4.26 2.09 -12.73
N LEU A 21 5.36 1.67 -13.34
CA LEU A 21 6.25 0.65 -12.79
C LEU A 21 6.91 1.12 -11.48
N MET A 22 7.37 2.38 -11.41
CA MET A 22 7.87 2.98 -10.17
C MET A 22 6.85 2.90 -9.03
N SER A 23 5.58 3.10 -9.32
CA SER A 23 4.51 3.04 -8.31
C SER A 23 4.12 1.62 -7.91
N SER A 24 4.38 0.64 -8.77
CA SER A 24 3.93 -0.75 -8.60
C SER A 24 5.00 -1.66 -7.99
N ILE A 25 6.29 -1.27 -7.99
CA ILE A 25 7.38 -2.16 -7.58
C ILE A 25 7.26 -2.62 -6.13
N ALA A 26 6.81 -1.76 -5.21
CA ALA A 26 6.63 -2.09 -3.81
C ALA A 26 5.43 -3.01 -3.55
N PRO A 27 4.22 -2.76 -4.09
CA PRO A 27 3.12 -3.73 -4.07
C PRO A 27 3.51 -5.08 -4.67
N LEU A 28 4.20 -5.11 -5.81
CA LEU A 28 4.70 -6.35 -6.41
C LEU A 28 5.57 -7.15 -5.43
N SER A 29 6.52 -6.47 -4.77
CA SER A 29 7.42 -7.10 -3.79
C SER A 29 6.68 -7.69 -2.59
N THR A 30 5.62 -7.05 -2.13
CA THR A 30 4.83 -7.55 -0.99
C THR A 30 3.95 -8.71 -1.40
N ASP A 31 3.17 -8.53 -2.48
CA ASP A 31 2.07 -9.43 -2.78
C ASP A 31 2.54 -10.72 -3.47
N MET A 32 3.63 -10.69 -4.27
CA MET A 32 4.26 -11.90 -4.81
C MET A 32 4.85 -12.81 -3.71
N TYR A 33 5.26 -12.22 -2.59
CA TYR A 33 5.87 -12.93 -1.47
C TYR A 33 4.84 -13.64 -0.58
N LEU A 34 3.58 -13.20 -0.53
CA LEU A 34 2.57 -13.72 0.38
C LEU A 34 2.34 -15.26 0.28
N PRO A 35 2.24 -15.86 -0.92
CA PRO A 35 2.08 -17.32 -1.04
C PRO A 35 3.31 -18.08 -0.51
N ALA A 36 4.48 -17.46 -0.47
CA ALA A 36 5.74 -18.08 -0.08
C ALA A 36 6.00 -18.12 1.42
N LEU A 37 5.16 -17.51 2.26
CA LEU A 37 5.42 -17.34 3.70
C LEU A 37 5.70 -18.66 4.41
N SER A 38 4.91 -19.71 4.13
CA SER A 38 5.11 -21.04 4.72
C SER A 38 6.43 -21.71 4.26
N HIS A 39 6.84 -21.50 3.00
CA HIS A 39 8.11 -21.99 2.48
C HIS A 39 9.30 -21.29 3.12
N VAL A 40 9.20 -19.98 3.35
CA VAL A 40 10.21 -19.17 4.03
C VAL A 40 10.34 -19.59 5.49
N GLU A 41 9.23 -19.81 6.19
CA GLU A 41 9.21 -20.32 7.57
C GLU A 41 9.98 -21.65 7.68
N GLN A 42 9.71 -22.58 6.77
CA GLN A 42 10.39 -23.88 6.73
C GLN A 42 11.86 -23.76 6.34
N SER A 43 12.20 -22.95 5.35
CA SER A 43 13.55 -22.78 4.83
C SER A 43 14.50 -22.21 5.89
N PHE A 44 14.05 -21.21 6.65
CA PHE A 44 14.83 -20.63 7.76
C PHE A 44 14.67 -21.39 9.09
N GLN A 45 13.92 -22.50 9.12
CA GLN A 45 13.62 -23.27 10.34
C GLN A 45 13.16 -22.37 11.50
N THR A 46 12.28 -21.43 11.20
CA THR A 46 11.80 -20.39 12.10
C THR A 46 10.33 -20.56 12.43
N ASN A 47 9.71 -19.55 12.99
CA ASN A 47 8.30 -19.52 13.32
C ASN A 47 7.53 -18.46 12.49
N SER A 48 6.22 -18.59 12.48
CA SER A 48 5.33 -17.67 11.74
C SER A 48 5.46 -16.20 12.18
N PHE A 49 5.81 -15.95 13.44
CA PHE A 49 6.04 -14.58 13.94
C PHE A 49 7.19 -13.89 13.20
N LEU A 50 8.36 -14.53 13.11
CA LEU A 50 9.54 -13.93 12.44
C LEU A 50 9.29 -13.79 10.94
N THR A 51 8.58 -14.75 10.32
CA THR A 51 8.21 -14.65 8.91
C THR A 51 7.24 -13.48 8.67
N GLN A 52 6.23 -13.31 9.51
CA GLN A 52 5.30 -12.17 9.42
C GLN A 52 5.96 -10.84 9.79
N LEU A 53 7.00 -10.86 10.65
CA LEU A 53 7.79 -9.67 10.97
C LEU A 53 8.52 -9.11 9.73
N SER A 54 8.85 -9.95 8.75
CA SER A 54 9.42 -9.49 7.48
C SER A 54 8.44 -8.60 6.69
N ILE A 55 7.13 -8.86 6.78
CA ILE A 55 6.08 -8.02 6.20
C ILE A 55 5.89 -6.75 7.02
N ALA A 56 5.86 -6.87 8.35
CA ALA A 56 5.74 -5.71 9.24
C ALA A 56 6.90 -4.73 9.06
N SER A 57 8.15 -5.24 8.97
CA SER A 57 9.34 -4.42 8.73
C SER A 57 9.27 -3.68 7.40
N PHE A 58 8.75 -4.35 6.36
CA PHE A 58 8.51 -3.76 5.05
C PHE A 58 7.57 -2.56 5.13
N PHE A 59 6.40 -2.69 5.77
CA PHE A 59 5.44 -1.60 5.90
C PHE A 59 5.94 -0.45 6.77
N ILE A 60 6.68 -0.75 7.85
CA ILE A 60 7.33 0.29 8.68
C ILE A 60 8.34 1.08 7.85
N ALA A 61 9.21 0.40 7.11
CA ALA A 61 10.19 1.05 6.23
C ALA A 61 9.51 1.89 5.15
N PHE A 62 8.42 1.37 4.57
CA PHE A 62 7.64 2.08 3.57
C PHE A 62 7.02 3.37 4.15
N ALA A 63 6.50 3.32 5.38
CA ALA A 63 5.99 4.49 6.09
C ALA A 63 7.08 5.56 6.32
N LEU A 64 8.26 5.14 6.75
CA LEU A 64 9.41 6.04 6.93
C LEU A 64 9.85 6.65 5.59
N GLY A 65 9.87 5.86 4.54
CA GLY A 65 10.19 6.32 3.18
C GLY A 65 9.27 7.43 2.69
N GLN A 66 7.96 7.41 3.02
CA GLN A 66 7.02 8.48 2.67
C GLN A 66 7.46 9.85 3.20
N LEU A 67 8.04 9.90 4.41
CA LEU A 67 8.54 11.14 5.01
C LEU A 67 9.88 11.58 4.41
N ILE A 68 10.72 10.63 4.03
CA ILE A 68 12.11 10.88 3.61
C ILE A 68 12.18 11.33 2.15
N TYR A 69 11.52 10.60 1.24
CA TYR A 69 11.71 10.80 -0.21
C TYR A 69 11.06 12.05 -0.76
N GLY A 70 10.02 12.59 -0.11
CA GLY A 70 9.44 13.87 -0.47
C GLY A 70 10.48 15.00 -0.44
N PRO A 71 10.96 15.37 0.77
CA PRO A 71 11.99 16.41 0.94
C PRO A 71 13.28 16.10 0.20
N LEU A 72 13.73 14.85 0.19
CA LEU A 72 14.98 14.45 -0.47
C LEU A 72 14.92 14.73 -1.98
N SER A 73 13.78 14.42 -2.61
CA SER A 73 13.57 14.65 -4.04
C SER A 73 13.37 16.12 -4.39
N ASP A 74 12.97 16.95 -3.44
CA ASP A 74 12.89 18.40 -3.62
C ASP A 74 14.28 19.08 -3.57
N ILE A 75 15.22 18.49 -2.81
CA ILE A 75 16.60 19.01 -2.67
C ILE A 75 17.48 18.54 -3.84
N PHE A 76 17.52 17.24 -4.10
CA PHE A 76 18.47 16.61 -5.04
C PHE A 76 17.90 16.43 -6.45
N GLY A 77 16.66 16.86 -6.69
CA GLY A 77 15.93 16.57 -7.91
C GLY A 77 15.25 15.20 -7.85
N ARG A 78 14.45 14.86 -8.85
CA ARG A 78 13.63 13.63 -8.85
C ARG A 78 14.43 12.40 -9.25
N LYS A 79 15.30 12.53 -10.22
CA LYS A 79 16.00 11.40 -10.84
C LYS A 79 16.98 10.71 -9.89
N ILE A 80 17.82 11.47 -9.19
CA ILE A 80 18.89 10.92 -8.34
C ILE A 80 18.31 10.11 -7.16
N PRO A 81 17.37 10.64 -6.35
CA PRO A 81 16.78 9.88 -5.26
C PRO A 81 15.98 8.65 -5.74
N ALA A 82 15.36 8.72 -6.93
CA ALA A 82 14.71 7.56 -7.53
C ALA A 82 15.70 6.45 -7.86
N LEU A 83 16.85 6.79 -8.49
CA LEU A 83 17.89 5.82 -8.80
C LEU A 83 18.52 5.22 -7.53
N VAL A 84 18.80 6.04 -6.52
CA VAL A 84 19.33 5.58 -5.23
C VAL A 84 18.35 4.63 -4.55
N GLY A 85 17.06 4.98 -4.51
CA GLY A 85 16.04 4.11 -3.92
C GLY A 85 15.93 2.77 -4.65
N ILE A 86 15.80 2.79 -5.98
CA ILE A 86 15.71 1.55 -6.77
C ILE A 86 17.01 0.73 -6.67
N PHE A 87 18.17 1.36 -6.53
CA PHE A 87 19.43 0.65 -6.26
C PHE A 87 19.38 -0.11 -4.92
N PHE A 88 18.89 0.51 -3.83
CA PHE A 88 18.67 -0.19 -2.56
C PHE A 88 17.69 -1.35 -2.72
N PHE A 89 16.60 -1.17 -3.48
CA PHE A 89 15.66 -2.24 -3.79
C PHE A 89 16.35 -3.42 -4.49
N ILE A 90 17.15 -3.16 -5.52
CA ILE A 90 17.89 -4.18 -6.28
C ILE A 90 18.83 -4.98 -5.38
N ILE A 91 19.66 -4.27 -4.60
CA ILE A 91 20.65 -4.92 -3.73
C ILE A 91 19.95 -5.75 -2.65
N SER A 92 18.90 -5.23 -2.05
CA SER A 92 18.15 -5.96 -1.03
C SER A 92 17.46 -7.20 -1.61
N SER A 93 16.83 -7.09 -2.79
CA SER A 93 16.22 -8.23 -3.47
C SER A 93 17.26 -9.29 -3.84
N LEU A 94 18.45 -8.89 -4.31
CA LEU A 94 19.54 -9.81 -4.60
C LEU A 94 19.99 -10.57 -3.35
N PHE A 95 20.21 -9.86 -2.25
CA PHE A 95 20.65 -10.52 -1.01
C PHE A 95 19.54 -11.40 -0.41
N CYS A 96 18.26 -11.09 -0.59
CA CYS A 96 17.16 -11.97 -0.19
C CYS A 96 17.20 -13.35 -0.91
N VAL A 97 17.87 -13.46 -2.08
CA VAL A 97 18.04 -14.74 -2.79
C VAL A 97 19.07 -15.66 -2.13
N ILE A 98 20.07 -15.10 -1.45
CA ILE A 98 21.26 -15.84 -0.98
C ILE A 98 21.42 -15.91 0.52
N ILE A 99 20.59 -15.20 1.29
CA ILE A 99 20.73 -15.13 2.75
C ILE A 99 20.08 -16.34 3.43
N ASP A 100 20.74 -16.88 4.46
CA ASP A 100 20.30 -18.03 5.24
C ASP A 100 19.90 -17.66 6.69
N ASP A 101 19.94 -16.37 7.05
CA ASP A 101 19.53 -15.88 8.37
C ASP A 101 18.25 -15.06 8.30
N ILE A 102 17.25 -15.42 9.13
CA ILE A 102 15.94 -14.78 9.16
C ILE A 102 15.99 -13.32 9.60
N TYR A 103 16.89 -12.96 10.53
CA TYR A 103 17.00 -11.56 11.00
C TYR A 103 17.62 -10.67 9.93
N ALA A 104 18.63 -11.18 9.22
CA ALA A 104 19.18 -10.48 8.08
C ALA A 104 18.15 -10.37 6.93
N PHE A 105 17.35 -11.40 6.70
CA PHE A 105 16.25 -11.35 5.74
C PHE A 105 15.23 -10.26 6.11
N ILE A 106 14.81 -10.16 7.39
CA ILE A 106 13.91 -9.11 7.88
C ILE A 106 14.51 -7.71 7.64
N ALA A 107 15.81 -7.55 7.91
CA ALA A 107 16.51 -6.27 7.66
C ALA A 107 16.57 -5.94 6.16
N LEU A 108 16.81 -6.93 5.30
CA LEU A 108 16.81 -6.75 3.85
C LEU A 108 15.43 -6.35 3.33
N ARG A 109 14.36 -6.95 3.85
CA ARG A 109 12.98 -6.56 3.55
C ARG A 109 12.68 -5.10 3.93
N PHE A 110 13.26 -4.63 5.05
CA PHE A 110 13.19 -3.21 5.44
C PHE A 110 13.84 -2.30 4.38
N PHE A 111 15.06 -2.59 3.97
CA PHE A 111 15.76 -1.78 2.96
C PHE A 111 15.14 -1.88 1.58
N GLU A 112 14.61 -3.04 1.20
CA GLU A 112 13.86 -3.25 -0.04
C GLU A 112 12.62 -2.34 -0.09
N ALA A 113 11.84 -2.29 0.99
CA ALA A 113 10.68 -1.43 1.11
C ALA A 113 11.04 0.06 1.06
N LEU A 114 12.09 0.45 1.78
CA LEU A 114 12.61 1.81 1.74
C LEU A 114 12.95 2.20 0.30
N GLY A 115 13.65 1.32 -0.42
CA GLY A 115 13.97 1.52 -1.84
C GLY A 115 12.75 1.61 -2.75
N GLY A 116 11.79 0.69 -2.59
CA GLY A 116 10.55 0.66 -3.37
C GLY A 116 9.64 1.88 -3.14
N CYS A 117 9.66 2.43 -1.91
CA CYS A 117 8.90 3.63 -1.54
C CYS A 117 9.34 4.86 -2.37
N ALA A 118 10.63 4.98 -2.68
CA ALA A 118 11.15 6.05 -3.53
C ALA A 118 10.41 6.13 -4.86
N GLY A 119 10.17 4.97 -5.48
CA GLY A 119 9.44 4.88 -6.74
C GLY A 119 8.05 5.52 -6.65
N MET A 120 7.26 5.14 -5.67
CA MET A 120 5.89 5.63 -5.52
C MET A 120 5.83 7.13 -5.22
N VAL A 121 6.64 7.61 -4.28
CA VAL A 121 6.63 9.03 -3.85
C VAL A 121 7.09 9.94 -4.99
N ILE A 122 8.20 9.57 -5.63
CA ILE A 122 8.82 10.40 -6.67
C ILE A 122 8.01 10.36 -7.96
N ALA A 123 7.39 9.23 -8.32
CA ALA A 123 6.50 9.16 -9.48
C ALA A 123 5.35 10.16 -9.40
N ARG A 124 4.71 10.28 -8.22
CA ARG A 124 3.66 11.28 -7.99
C ARG A 124 4.17 12.71 -8.12
N ALA A 125 5.37 12.97 -7.60
CA ALA A 125 6.00 14.30 -7.70
C ALA A 125 6.29 14.67 -9.17
N ILE A 126 6.82 13.73 -9.97
CA ILE A 126 7.12 13.95 -11.39
C ILE A 126 5.84 14.28 -12.19
N VAL A 127 4.73 13.58 -11.91
CA VAL A 127 3.45 13.91 -12.57
C VAL A 127 3.03 15.35 -12.28
N ASN A 128 3.13 15.78 -11.03
CA ASN A 128 2.78 17.15 -10.64
C ASN A 128 3.75 18.21 -11.21
N ASP A 129 5.03 17.85 -11.41
CA ASP A 129 6.03 18.76 -11.96
C ASP A 129 5.85 18.99 -13.48
N LEU A 130 5.41 17.96 -14.22
CA LEU A 130 5.42 17.96 -15.69
C LEU A 130 4.09 18.29 -16.33
N PHE A 131 2.96 18.00 -15.65
CA PHE A 131 1.64 18.05 -16.26
C PHE A 131 0.71 19.03 -15.56
N GLU A 132 -0.16 19.67 -16.34
CA GLU A 132 -1.24 20.51 -15.81
C GLU A 132 -2.28 19.66 -15.06
N ILE A 133 -3.02 20.25 -14.12
CA ILE A 133 -3.95 19.57 -13.21
C ILE A 133 -4.90 18.61 -13.95
N LYS A 134 -5.47 19.02 -15.09
CA LYS A 134 -6.39 18.17 -15.87
C LYS A 134 -5.68 16.96 -16.48
N GLU A 135 -4.49 17.15 -16.98
CA GLU A 135 -3.68 16.11 -17.61
C GLU A 135 -3.09 15.17 -16.56
N ALA A 136 -2.59 15.72 -15.47
CA ALA A 136 -2.10 14.97 -14.31
C ALA A 136 -3.16 14.01 -13.75
N ALA A 137 -4.42 14.45 -13.66
CA ALA A 137 -5.53 13.59 -13.21
C ALA A 137 -5.69 12.35 -14.10
N GLY A 138 -5.58 12.49 -15.43
CA GLY A 138 -5.62 11.36 -16.36
C GLY A 138 -4.44 10.40 -16.20
N ILE A 139 -3.24 10.93 -15.95
CA ILE A 139 -2.04 10.13 -15.72
C ILE A 139 -2.12 9.39 -14.38
N PHE A 140 -2.57 10.05 -13.31
CA PHE A 140 -2.82 9.38 -12.04
C PHE A 140 -3.85 8.27 -12.15
N ALA A 141 -4.92 8.48 -12.94
CA ALA A 141 -5.90 7.41 -13.19
C ALA A 141 -5.26 6.19 -13.87
N LEU A 142 -4.39 6.40 -14.87
CA LEU A 142 -3.65 5.30 -15.49
C LEU A 142 -2.68 4.62 -14.50
N MET A 143 -1.94 5.39 -13.71
CA MET A 143 -1.07 4.83 -12.67
C MET A 143 -1.87 4.02 -11.65
N MET A 144 -3.06 4.46 -11.28
CA MET A 144 -3.96 3.71 -10.39
C MET A 144 -4.42 2.38 -10.99
N VAL A 145 -4.69 2.32 -12.29
CA VAL A 145 -5.00 1.05 -12.96
C VAL A 145 -3.85 0.06 -12.82
N PHE A 146 -2.62 0.48 -13.10
CA PHE A 146 -1.44 -0.38 -12.93
C PHE A 146 -1.23 -0.79 -11.47
N SER A 147 -1.33 0.16 -10.54
CA SER A 147 -1.18 -0.12 -9.10
C SER A 147 -2.28 -1.02 -8.55
N SER A 148 -3.47 -1.04 -9.18
CA SER A 148 -4.56 -1.94 -8.78
C SER A 148 -4.43 -3.34 -9.40
N LEU A 149 -3.83 -3.44 -10.59
CA LEU A 149 -3.55 -4.73 -11.23
C LEU A 149 -2.42 -5.48 -10.51
N ALA A 150 -1.45 -4.76 -9.95
CA ALA A 150 -0.32 -5.37 -9.26
C ALA A 150 -0.78 -6.31 -8.11
N PRO A 151 -1.57 -5.90 -7.11
CA PRO A 151 -2.05 -6.79 -6.06
C PRO A 151 -2.92 -7.95 -6.56
N MET A 152 -3.59 -7.77 -7.70
CA MET A 152 -4.42 -8.81 -8.30
C MET A 152 -3.57 -9.92 -8.94
N LEU A 153 -2.51 -9.54 -9.64
CA LEU A 153 -1.69 -10.46 -10.42
C LEU A 153 -0.49 -11.01 -9.64
N SER A 154 0.08 -10.23 -8.72
CA SER A 154 1.32 -10.57 -8.02
C SER A 154 1.26 -11.88 -7.26
N PRO A 155 0.22 -12.17 -6.43
CA PRO A 155 0.18 -13.45 -5.72
C PRO A 155 0.06 -14.64 -6.67
N THR A 156 -0.67 -14.46 -7.79
CA THR A 156 -0.79 -15.50 -8.82
C THR A 156 0.57 -15.78 -9.46
N PHE A 157 1.34 -14.75 -9.80
CA PHE A 157 2.71 -14.91 -10.29
C PHE A 157 3.62 -15.53 -9.23
N GLY A 158 3.51 -15.11 -7.97
CA GLY A 158 4.22 -15.72 -6.85
C GLY A 158 3.89 -17.21 -6.70
N GLY A 159 2.61 -17.57 -6.76
CA GLY A 159 2.15 -18.96 -6.69
C GLY A 159 2.67 -19.83 -7.85
N ILE A 160 2.69 -19.29 -9.09
CA ILE A 160 3.28 -19.98 -10.27
C ILE A 160 4.79 -20.18 -10.06
N LEU A 161 5.50 -19.17 -9.58
CA LEU A 161 6.94 -19.31 -9.31
C LEU A 161 7.22 -20.38 -8.25
N LEU A 162 6.37 -20.51 -7.24
CA LEU A 162 6.49 -21.55 -6.21
C LEU A 162 6.19 -22.96 -6.74
N GLU A 163 5.32 -23.09 -7.71
CA GLU A 163 4.99 -24.38 -8.31
C GLU A 163 6.15 -24.98 -9.10
N TYR A 164 6.91 -24.15 -9.82
CA TYR A 164 8.00 -24.60 -10.70
C TYR A 164 9.39 -24.38 -10.11
N PHE A 165 9.52 -23.47 -9.13
CA PHE A 165 10.79 -23.07 -8.55
C PHE A 165 10.68 -22.90 -7.04
N SER A 166 11.77 -22.52 -6.38
CA SER A 166 11.76 -22.20 -4.94
C SER A 166 11.30 -20.76 -4.68
N TRP A 167 11.00 -20.44 -3.42
CA TRP A 167 10.63 -19.08 -2.99
C TRP A 167 11.69 -18.01 -3.32
N HIS A 168 12.95 -18.38 -3.44
CA HIS A 168 14.04 -17.51 -3.86
C HIS A 168 13.80 -16.92 -5.27
N SER A 169 13.11 -17.64 -6.15
CA SER A 169 12.78 -17.16 -7.49
C SER A 169 11.92 -15.91 -7.51
N ILE A 170 11.13 -15.67 -6.47
CA ILE A 170 10.34 -14.46 -6.29
C ILE A 170 11.29 -13.26 -6.16
N PHE A 171 12.30 -13.35 -5.29
CA PHE A 171 13.27 -12.26 -5.10
C PHE A 171 14.21 -12.11 -6.29
N ALA A 172 14.56 -13.21 -6.99
CA ALA A 172 15.30 -13.13 -8.25
C ALA A 172 14.49 -12.39 -9.34
N THR A 173 13.17 -12.61 -9.39
CA THR A 173 12.28 -11.87 -10.29
C THR A 173 12.20 -10.38 -9.91
N LEU A 174 12.06 -10.07 -8.63
CA LEU A 174 12.06 -8.69 -8.14
C LEU A 174 13.39 -7.98 -8.41
N PHE A 175 14.51 -8.67 -8.24
CA PHE A 175 15.84 -8.19 -8.62
C PHE A 175 15.90 -7.83 -10.12
N ALA A 176 15.45 -8.75 -11.01
CA ALA A 176 15.42 -8.50 -12.45
C ALA A 176 14.50 -7.32 -12.83
N LEU A 177 13.31 -7.25 -12.22
CA LEU A 177 12.39 -6.10 -12.40
C LEU A 177 12.99 -4.79 -11.88
N GLY A 178 13.71 -4.84 -10.77
CA GLY A 178 14.43 -3.70 -10.22
C GLY A 178 15.50 -3.18 -11.17
N ILE A 179 16.31 -4.08 -11.77
CA ILE A 179 17.31 -3.71 -12.79
C ILE A 179 16.62 -3.08 -14.00
N LEU A 180 15.58 -3.72 -14.52
CA LEU A 180 14.83 -3.19 -15.66
C LEU A 180 14.33 -1.77 -15.36
N LEU A 181 13.72 -1.56 -14.20
CA LEU A 181 13.21 -0.27 -13.78
C LEU A 181 14.34 0.76 -13.59
N PHE A 182 15.48 0.35 -13.02
CA PHE A 182 16.65 1.21 -12.86
C PHE A 182 17.16 1.71 -14.22
N LEU A 183 17.30 0.82 -15.20
CA LEU A 183 17.71 1.17 -16.56
C LEU A 183 16.68 2.08 -17.24
N MET A 184 15.39 1.81 -17.04
CA MET A 184 14.33 2.65 -17.58
C MET A 184 14.37 4.07 -16.99
N ILE A 185 14.64 4.22 -15.68
CA ILE A 185 14.83 5.53 -15.03
C ILE A 185 16.11 6.19 -15.53
N LEU A 186 17.21 5.46 -15.58
CA LEU A 186 18.53 6.00 -15.96
C LEU A 186 18.50 6.60 -17.38
N PHE A 187 17.95 5.87 -18.35
CA PHE A 187 17.93 6.26 -19.77
C PHE A 187 16.62 6.92 -20.23
N GLY A 188 15.52 6.71 -19.49
CA GLY A 188 14.18 7.17 -19.89
C GLY A 188 13.68 8.40 -19.16
N LEU A 189 14.12 8.63 -17.91
CA LEU A 189 13.67 9.74 -17.10
C LEU A 189 14.61 10.92 -17.23
N LYS A 190 14.07 12.08 -17.60
CA LYS A 190 14.76 13.38 -17.52
C LYS A 190 14.45 14.03 -16.17
N GLU A 191 15.39 14.86 -15.67
CA GLU A 191 15.14 15.61 -14.45
C GLU A 191 13.98 16.60 -14.64
N SER A 192 12.95 16.50 -13.79
CA SER A 192 11.75 17.33 -13.86
C SER A 192 11.78 18.52 -12.90
N ALA A 193 12.57 18.42 -11.83
CA ALA A 193 12.64 19.43 -10.77
C ALA A 193 13.70 20.50 -10.98
N SER A 194 14.10 20.78 -12.22
CA SER A 194 15.13 21.79 -12.54
C SER A 194 14.81 23.19 -11.99
N HIS A 195 13.53 23.50 -11.79
CA HIS A 195 13.05 24.74 -11.21
C HIS A 195 13.25 24.82 -9.68
N LEU A 196 13.46 23.69 -8.99
CA LEU A 196 13.65 23.63 -7.54
C LEU A 196 15.11 23.81 -7.12
N LYS A 197 16.08 23.72 -8.05
CA LYS A 197 17.53 23.80 -7.77
C LYS A 197 17.99 25.01 -6.96
N ASN A 198 17.18 26.07 -6.88
CA ASN A 198 17.49 27.29 -6.13
C ASN A 198 16.65 27.45 -4.85
N LYS A 199 15.79 26.51 -4.54
CA LYS A 199 14.95 26.57 -3.33
C LYS A 199 15.73 25.98 -2.17
N LYS A 200 16.22 26.83 -1.26
CA LYS A 200 16.83 26.34 -0.01
C LYS A 200 15.77 25.60 0.79
N PHE A 201 16.02 24.32 1.08
CA PHE A 201 15.16 23.56 1.98
C PHE A 201 15.26 24.16 3.38
N SER A 202 14.14 24.64 3.90
CA SER A 202 14.04 25.12 5.27
C SER A 202 13.38 24.06 6.13
N HIS A 203 14.17 23.41 7.00
CA HIS A 203 13.64 22.48 8.00
C HIS A 203 12.53 23.11 8.85
N HIS A 204 12.66 24.42 9.15
CA HIS A 204 11.68 25.14 9.94
C HIS A 204 10.32 25.28 9.21
N GLU A 205 10.33 25.59 7.91
CA GLU A 205 9.11 25.68 7.11
C GLU A 205 8.45 24.31 6.92
N ALA A 206 9.25 23.27 6.69
CA ALA A 206 8.74 21.91 6.61
C ALA A 206 8.08 21.49 7.93
N MET A 207 8.74 21.69 9.07
CA MET A 207 8.18 21.38 10.39
C MET A 207 6.90 22.17 10.70
N LYS A 208 6.87 23.46 10.32
CA LYS A 208 5.68 24.30 10.44
C LYS A 208 4.50 23.76 9.62
N SER A 209 4.77 23.30 8.38
CA SER A 209 3.75 22.68 7.52
C SER A 209 3.24 21.37 8.09
N TYR A 210 4.12 20.51 8.61
CA TYR A 210 3.71 19.28 9.30
C TYR A 210 2.84 19.57 10.54
N LYS A 211 3.27 20.52 11.38
CA LYS A 211 2.51 20.94 12.57
C LYS A 211 1.13 21.50 12.19
N PHE A 212 1.07 22.30 11.13
CA PHE A 212 -0.19 22.86 10.61
C PHE A 212 -1.15 21.75 10.17
N VAL A 213 -0.69 20.78 9.37
CA VAL A 213 -1.49 19.65 8.88
C VAL A 213 -1.96 18.76 10.04
N LEU A 214 -1.07 18.42 10.96
CA LEU A 214 -1.37 17.59 12.13
C LEU A 214 -2.26 18.30 13.18
N SER A 215 -2.42 19.61 13.10
CA SER A 215 -3.32 20.35 14.01
C SER A 215 -4.78 20.36 13.54
N ASP A 216 -5.07 19.99 12.29
CA ASP A 216 -6.45 19.95 11.78
C ASP A 216 -7.16 18.67 12.25
N LYS A 217 -8.13 18.83 13.15
CA LYS A 217 -8.88 17.72 13.74
C LYS A 217 -9.67 16.91 12.71
N ARG A 218 -10.22 17.55 11.67
CA ARG A 218 -10.99 16.84 10.64
C ARG A 218 -10.07 15.98 9.78
N PHE A 219 -8.90 16.52 9.43
CA PHE A 219 -7.88 15.75 8.73
C PHE A 219 -7.48 14.50 9.53
N LEU A 220 -7.16 14.67 10.82
CA LEU A 220 -6.77 13.55 11.68
C LEU A 220 -7.86 12.48 11.78
N VAL A 221 -9.12 12.87 11.81
CA VAL A 221 -10.24 11.93 11.83
C VAL A 221 -10.33 11.10 10.58
N TYR A 222 -10.35 11.74 9.41
CA TYR A 222 -10.44 11.01 8.16
C TYR A 222 -9.22 10.14 7.93
N ILE A 223 -8.02 10.61 8.29
CA ILE A 223 -6.80 9.83 8.16
C ILE A 223 -6.77 8.63 9.09
N LEU A 224 -7.15 8.79 10.36
CA LEU A 224 -7.22 7.69 11.33
C LEU A 224 -8.31 6.69 10.95
N CYS A 225 -9.49 7.18 10.56
CA CYS A 225 -10.57 6.32 10.05
C CYS A 225 -10.09 5.46 8.86
N ALA A 226 -9.45 6.08 7.86
CA ALA A 226 -8.87 5.38 6.73
C ALA A 226 -7.78 4.39 7.15
N SER A 227 -6.90 4.80 8.07
CA SER A 227 -5.78 3.98 8.52
C SER A 227 -6.25 2.73 9.27
N PHE A 228 -7.25 2.84 10.13
CA PHE A 228 -7.83 1.69 10.81
C PHE A 228 -8.64 0.78 9.86
N ALA A 229 -9.37 1.34 8.91
CA ALA A 229 -10.05 0.52 7.89
C ALA A 229 -9.04 -0.24 7.01
N LEU A 230 -7.96 0.43 6.57
CA LEU A 230 -6.86 -0.21 5.84
C LEU A 230 -6.07 -1.19 6.70
N ALA A 231 -5.92 -0.95 8.00
CA ALA A 231 -5.25 -1.85 8.93
C ALA A 231 -5.92 -3.23 8.96
N ALA A 232 -7.24 -3.32 8.80
CA ALA A 232 -7.95 -4.60 8.65
C ALA A 232 -7.49 -5.35 7.37
N MET A 233 -7.25 -4.64 6.26
CA MET A 233 -6.68 -5.24 5.04
C MET A 233 -5.24 -5.72 5.29
N PHE A 234 -4.43 -4.96 6.00
CA PHE A 234 -3.06 -5.36 6.31
C PHE A 234 -2.99 -6.52 7.31
N ALA A 235 -3.96 -6.64 8.23
CA ALA A 235 -4.12 -7.84 9.04
C ALA A 235 -4.41 -9.07 8.16
N TYR A 236 -5.33 -8.93 7.20
CA TYR A 236 -5.61 -9.96 6.21
C TYR A 236 -4.35 -10.29 5.38
N ILE A 237 -3.65 -9.31 4.83
CA ILE A 237 -2.41 -9.52 4.05
C ILE A 237 -1.41 -10.36 4.85
N THR A 238 -1.19 -10.04 6.12
CA THR A 238 -0.16 -10.69 6.95
C THR A 238 -0.57 -12.07 7.43
N GLY A 239 -1.84 -12.25 7.84
CA GLY A 239 -2.29 -13.48 8.50
C GLY A 239 -2.97 -14.49 7.58
N SER A 240 -3.48 -14.05 6.42
CA SER A 240 -4.32 -14.92 5.58
C SER A 240 -3.59 -16.12 5.01
N SER A 241 -2.33 -15.98 4.60
CA SER A 241 -1.56 -17.09 4.03
C SER A 241 -1.59 -18.32 4.97
N PHE A 242 -1.25 -18.12 6.25
CA PHE A 242 -1.25 -19.20 7.25
C PHE A 242 -2.66 -19.74 7.52
N VAL A 243 -3.66 -18.88 7.66
CA VAL A 243 -5.05 -19.31 7.89
C VAL A 243 -5.56 -20.13 6.71
N PHE A 244 -5.33 -19.70 5.48
CA PHE A 244 -5.85 -20.41 4.30
C PHE A 244 -5.08 -21.70 4.01
N THR A 245 -3.74 -21.69 4.13
CA THR A 245 -2.93 -22.87 3.77
C THR A 245 -2.87 -23.89 4.92
N GLN A 246 -2.67 -23.44 6.16
CA GLN A 246 -2.51 -24.35 7.29
C GLN A 246 -3.83 -24.78 7.92
N PHE A 247 -4.77 -23.83 8.16
CA PHE A 247 -6.04 -24.16 8.80
C PHE A 247 -7.07 -24.72 7.81
N PHE A 248 -7.29 -24.03 6.66
CA PHE A 248 -8.24 -24.50 5.64
C PHE A 248 -7.62 -25.47 4.62
N SER A 249 -6.33 -25.78 4.75
CA SER A 249 -5.59 -26.74 3.89
C SER A 249 -5.70 -26.44 2.39
N LEU A 250 -5.70 -25.16 2.02
CA LEU A 250 -5.68 -24.74 0.62
C LEU A 250 -4.25 -24.80 0.06
N SER A 251 -4.12 -25.10 -1.22
CA SER A 251 -2.84 -24.91 -1.92
C SER A 251 -2.51 -23.44 -2.07
N GLU A 252 -1.20 -23.11 -2.18
CA GLU A 252 -0.74 -21.73 -2.39
C GLU A 252 -1.36 -21.10 -3.64
N GLN A 253 -1.57 -21.88 -4.71
CA GLN A 253 -2.20 -21.42 -5.94
C GLN A 253 -3.67 -21.03 -5.71
N LYS A 254 -4.44 -21.83 -4.94
CA LYS A 254 -5.82 -21.49 -4.58
C LYS A 254 -5.86 -20.24 -3.70
N PHE A 255 -4.96 -20.13 -2.72
CA PHE A 255 -4.82 -18.93 -1.91
C PHE A 255 -4.51 -17.70 -2.78
N ALA A 256 -3.55 -17.81 -3.71
CA ALA A 256 -3.18 -16.71 -4.61
C ALA A 256 -4.35 -16.26 -5.48
N LEU A 257 -5.17 -17.19 -6.00
CA LEU A 257 -6.38 -16.86 -6.78
C LEU A 257 -7.43 -16.14 -5.94
N LEU A 258 -7.67 -16.58 -4.70
CA LEU A 258 -8.62 -15.94 -3.78
C LEU A 258 -8.15 -14.54 -3.39
N PHE A 259 -6.85 -14.38 -3.11
CA PHE A 259 -6.27 -13.07 -2.83
C PHE A 259 -6.44 -12.11 -4.02
N GLY A 260 -6.20 -12.61 -5.24
CA GLY A 260 -6.45 -11.87 -6.48
C GLY A 260 -7.94 -11.50 -6.67
N ALA A 261 -8.85 -12.41 -6.32
CA ALA A 261 -10.30 -12.16 -6.37
C ALA A 261 -10.71 -11.05 -5.38
N ASN A 262 -10.14 -11.05 -4.16
CA ASN A 262 -10.37 -10.01 -3.16
C ASN A 262 -9.86 -8.64 -3.64
N ALA A 263 -8.69 -8.60 -4.26
CA ALA A 263 -8.15 -7.39 -4.87
C ALA A 263 -9.02 -6.89 -6.04
N LEU A 264 -9.58 -7.80 -6.85
CA LEU A 264 -10.53 -7.45 -7.91
C LEU A 264 -11.81 -6.83 -7.33
N GLY A 265 -12.35 -7.35 -6.23
CA GLY A 265 -13.47 -6.77 -5.51
C GLY A 265 -13.22 -5.32 -5.11
N PHE A 266 -12.02 -5.03 -4.56
CA PHE A 266 -11.59 -3.65 -4.27
C PHE A 266 -11.60 -2.77 -5.51
N VAL A 267 -11.02 -3.22 -6.62
CA VAL A 267 -10.95 -2.46 -7.88
C VAL A 267 -12.34 -2.19 -8.45
N ILE A 268 -13.22 -3.18 -8.45
CA ILE A 268 -14.62 -3.02 -8.93
C ILE A 268 -15.33 -1.95 -8.10
N CYS A 269 -15.26 -2.01 -6.77
CA CYS A 269 -15.88 -1.04 -5.89
C CYS A 269 -15.27 0.37 -6.05
N ALA A 270 -13.96 0.49 -6.25
CA ALA A 270 -13.31 1.77 -6.55
C ALA A 270 -13.81 2.38 -7.86
N ASN A 271 -14.01 1.58 -8.91
CA ASN A 271 -14.59 2.05 -10.18
C ASN A 271 -16.07 2.43 -10.04
N ILE A 272 -16.85 1.69 -9.27
CA ILE A 272 -18.24 2.05 -8.94
C ILE A 272 -18.26 3.38 -8.19
N ASN A 273 -17.33 3.61 -7.26
CA ASN A 273 -17.22 4.84 -6.50
C ASN A 273 -17.09 6.07 -7.40
N VAL A 274 -16.33 6.00 -8.49
CA VAL A 274 -16.19 7.10 -9.46
C VAL A 274 -17.54 7.58 -9.99
N ARG A 275 -18.49 6.67 -10.19
CA ARG A 275 -19.86 7.01 -10.64
C ARG A 275 -20.74 7.48 -9.48
N LEU A 276 -20.54 6.94 -8.28
CA LEU A 276 -21.37 7.28 -7.12
C LEU A 276 -21.09 8.69 -6.60
N VAL A 277 -19.85 9.16 -6.61
CA VAL A 277 -19.47 10.51 -6.14
C VAL A 277 -20.04 11.62 -7.02
N LEU A 278 -20.49 11.30 -8.26
CA LEU A 278 -21.21 12.24 -9.12
C LEU A 278 -22.67 12.46 -8.67
N LYS A 279 -23.23 11.54 -7.89
CA LYS A 279 -24.65 11.55 -7.46
C LYS A 279 -24.82 11.73 -5.96
N TYR A 280 -23.87 11.31 -5.18
CA TYR A 280 -23.94 11.28 -3.72
C TYR A 280 -22.71 11.94 -3.10
N GLU A 281 -22.89 12.56 -1.93
CA GLU A 281 -21.82 13.14 -1.15
C GLU A 281 -20.84 12.04 -0.65
N SER A 282 -19.55 12.32 -0.71
CA SER A 282 -18.49 11.40 -0.26
C SER A 282 -18.69 10.91 1.18
N GLU A 283 -19.22 11.77 2.08
CA GLU A 283 -19.52 11.39 3.46
C GLU A 283 -20.61 10.33 3.57
N LYS A 284 -21.67 10.40 2.73
CA LYS A 284 -22.75 9.40 2.75
C LYS A 284 -22.28 8.06 2.23
N ILE A 285 -21.43 8.08 1.18
CA ILE A 285 -20.83 6.85 0.63
C ILE A 285 -19.92 6.23 1.69
N LEU A 286 -19.04 7.02 2.30
CA LEU A 286 -18.12 6.59 3.36
C LEU A 286 -18.85 5.94 4.53
N ALA A 287 -19.92 6.59 5.05
CA ALA A 287 -20.69 6.08 6.17
C ALA A 287 -21.30 4.69 5.88
N LYS A 288 -21.89 4.52 4.69
CA LYS A 288 -22.49 3.23 4.28
C LYS A 288 -21.42 2.15 4.10
N ALA A 289 -20.29 2.49 3.46
CA ALA A 289 -19.20 1.54 3.23
C ALA A 289 -18.59 1.07 4.56
N LEU A 290 -18.36 1.97 5.52
CA LEU A 290 -17.88 1.63 6.86
C LEU A 290 -18.85 0.71 7.60
N MET A 291 -20.16 0.96 7.52
CA MET A 291 -21.19 0.13 8.13
C MET A 291 -21.22 -1.29 7.52
N ILE A 292 -21.19 -1.39 6.19
CA ILE A 292 -21.17 -2.69 5.49
C ILE A 292 -19.90 -3.46 5.85
N MET A 293 -18.74 -2.79 5.86
CA MET A 293 -17.47 -3.39 6.26
C MET A 293 -17.53 -3.89 7.71
N PHE A 294 -18.14 -3.14 8.62
CA PHE A 294 -18.30 -3.54 10.01
C PHE A 294 -19.19 -4.78 10.15
N ILE A 295 -20.36 -4.77 9.52
CA ILE A 295 -21.27 -5.93 9.53
C ILE A 295 -20.55 -7.16 8.98
N SER A 296 -19.81 -7.02 7.88
CA SER A 296 -19.05 -8.10 7.27
C SER A 296 -17.98 -8.68 8.20
N THR A 297 -17.22 -7.81 8.91
CA THR A 297 -16.21 -8.28 9.87
C THR A 297 -16.81 -8.90 11.13
N VAL A 298 -18.01 -8.47 11.57
CA VAL A 298 -18.77 -9.12 12.65
C VAL A 298 -19.23 -10.53 12.21
N ILE A 299 -19.74 -10.68 10.98
CA ILE A 299 -20.10 -11.98 10.41
C ILE A 299 -18.86 -12.88 10.32
N LEU A 300 -17.70 -12.32 9.86
CA LEU A 300 -16.43 -13.02 9.81
C LEU A 300 -16.04 -13.57 11.19
N LEU A 301 -16.11 -12.74 12.22
CA LEU A 301 -15.77 -13.11 13.59
C LEU A 301 -16.75 -14.18 14.15
N ALA A 302 -18.04 -14.01 13.93
CA ALA A 302 -19.06 -14.99 14.33
C ALA A 302 -18.83 -16.33 13.64
N ASN A 303 -18.58 -16.34 12.32
CA ASN A 303 -18.29 -17.57 11.59
C ASN A 303 -17.02 -18.26 12.13
N ALA A 304 -15.96 -17.50 12.39
CA ALA A 304 -14.71 -18.03 12.92
C ALA A 304 -14.88 -18.65 14.33
N PHE A 305 -15.77 -18.08 15.15
CA PHE A 305 -15.97 -18.49 16.53
C PHE A 305 -16.86 -19.73 16.67
N PHE A 306 -17.99 -19.80 15.95
CA PHE A 306 -18.96 -20.87 16.13
C PHE A 306 -18.65 -22.13 15.30
N HIS A 307 -18.50 -21.97 13.98
CA HIS A 307 -18.17 -23.07 13.06
C HIS A 307 -17.51 -22.48 11.81
N PRO A 308 -16.18 -22.51 11.69
CA PRO A 308 -15.50 -21.88 10.57
C PRO A 308 -15.83 -22.56 9.23
N ASN A 309 -16.85 -22.02 8.55
CA ASN A 309 -17.18 -22.37 7.19
C ASN A 309 -16.34 -21.54 6.23
N PHE A 310 -15.55 -22.19 5.38
CA PHE A 310 -14.63 -21.54 4.46
C PHE A 310 -15.33 -20.52 3.54
N LEU A 311 -16.47 -20.90 2.94
CA LEU A 311 -17.16 -20.03 1.98
C LEU A 311 -17.66 -18.74 2.64
N LEU A 312 -18.27 -18.84 3.83
CA LEU A 312 -18.75 -17.69 4.58
C LEU A 312 -17.58 -16.82 5.07
N PHE A 313 -16.46 -17.46 5.44
CA PHE A 313 -15.23 -16.79 5.85
C PHE A 313 -14.69 -15.95 4.70
N GLU A 314 -14.53 -16.53 3.51
CA GLU A 314 -14.01 -15.85 2.33
C GLU A 314 -14.94 -14.75 1.82
N LEU A 315 -16.26 -14.99 1.76
CA LEU A 315 -17.23 -13.98 1.35
C LEU A 315 -17.23 -12.76 2.28
N SER A 316 -17.01 -12.97 3.57
CA SER A 316 -16.91 -11.91 4.55
C SER A 316 -15.61 -11.10 4.35
N ILE A 317 -14.49 -11.75 4.09
CA ILE A 317 -13.22 -11.09 3.73
C ILE A 317 -13.37 -10.32 2.43
N PHE A 318 -13.88 -10.97 1.38
CA PHE A 318 -14.12 -10.33 0.08
C PHE A 318 -14.93 -9.04 0.22
N THR A 319 -16.04 -9.10 0.95
CA THR A 319 -16.89 -7.93 1.18
C THR A 319 -16.14 -6.83 1.94
N SER A 320 -15.38 -7.19 2.99
CA SER A 320 -14.59 -6.23 3.77
C SER A 320 -13.55 -5.52 2.92
N ILE A 321 -12.79 -6.27 2.10
CA ILE A 321 -11.75 -5.72 1.22
C ILE A 321 -12.38 -4.88 0.11
N ALA A 322 -13.49 -5.35 -0.49
CA ALA A 322 -14.21 -4.60 -1.52
C ALA A 322 -14.68 -3.23 -1.03
N MET A 323 -15.17 -3.12 0.22
CA MET A 323 -15.63 -1.84 0.79
C MET A 323 -14.51 -0.81 0.91
N LEU A 324 -13.26 -1.21 1.00
CA LEU A 324 -12.13 -0.28 0.96
C LEU A 324 -12.04 0.50 -0.36
N GLY A 325 -12.55 -0.07 -1.46
CA GLY A 325 -12.68 0.64 -2.74
C GLY A 325 -13.57 1.89 -2.68
N PHE A 326 -14.50 1.96 -1.72
CA PHE A 326 -15.25 3.18 -1.41
C PHE A 326 -14.59 4.00 -0.31
N ILE A 327 -14.07 3.36 0.74
CA ILE A 327 -13.53 4.04 1.93
C ILE A 327 -12.29 4.86 1.58
N ALA A 328 -11.29 4.25 0.94
CA ALA A 328 -9.99 4.89 0.69
C ALA A 328 -10.08 6.17 -0.16
N PRO A 329 -10.76 6.20 -1.32
CA PRO A 329 -10.84 7.43 -2.12
C PRO A 329 -11.69 8.52 -1.46
N ASN A 330 -12.79 8.17 -0.77
CA ASN A 330 -13.63 9.16 -0.12
C ASN A 330 -12.96 9.77 1.11
N THR A 331 -12.28 8.98 1.96
CA THR A 331 -11.52 9.51 3.10
C THR A 331 -10.35 10.39 2.65
N THR A 332 -9.63 9.98 1.60
CA THR A 332 -8.54 10.79 1.03
C THR A 332 -9.06 12.12 0.50
N THR A 333 -10.16 12.12 -0.25
CA THR A 333 -10.78 13.34 -0.76
C THR A 333 -11.20 14.28 0.36
N LEU A 334 -11.87 13.75 1.40
CA LEU A 334 -12.34 14.53 2.54
C LEU A 334 -11.18 15.08 3.39
N ALA A 335 -10.13 14.27 3.60
CA ALA A 335 -8.94 14.70 4.30
C ALA A 335 -8.17 15.80 3.55
N MET A 336 -7.99 15.65 2.23
CA MET A 336 -7.18 16.55 1.42
C MET A 336 -7.90 17.85 1.03
N ALA A 337 -9.22 17.92 1.15
CA ALA A 337 -10.04 19.05 0.67
C ALA A 337 -9.60 20.43 1.19
N ARG A 338 -8.99 20.48 2.37
CA ARG A 338 -8.57 21.72 3.06
C ARG A 338 -7.11 22.11 2.82
N PHE A 339 -6.30 21.23 2.22
CA PHE A 339 -4.83 21.42 2.14
C PHE A 339 -4.33 21.65 0.71
N LYS A 340 -4.96 22.55 -0.04
CA LYS A 340 -4.53 22.86 -1.43
C LYS A 340 -3.06 23.34 -1.50
N GLU A 341 -2.67 24.22 -0.57
CA GLU A 341 -1.31 24.79 -0.52
C GLU A 341 -0.28 23.87 0.16
N HIS A 342 -0.73 22.98 1.04
CA HIS A 342 0.09 22.00 1.77
C HIS A 342 -0.18 20.55 1.35
N SER A 343 -0.64 20.36 0.11
CA SER A 343 -1.08 19.03 -0.39
C SER A 343 0.04 17.99 -0.35
N GLY A 344 1.28 18.35 -0.60
CA GLY A 344 2.44 17.47 -0.51
C GLY A 344 2.66 16.95 0.92
N THR A 345 2.68 17.88 1.90
CA THR A 345 2.83 17.52 3.31
C THR A 345 1.66 16.68 3.82
N ALA A 346 0.43 17.05 3.47
CA ALA A 346 -0.77 16.31 3.86
C ALA A 346 -0.77 14.88 3.25
N SER A 347 -0.35 14.72 2.00
CA SER A 347 -0.21 13.42 1.35
C SER A 347 0.89 12.56 1.99
N ALA A 348 2.02 13.15 2.36
CA ALA A 348 3.09 12.46 3.07
C ALA A 348 2.63 11.96 4.45
N VAL A 349 1.96 12.80 5.22
CA VAL A 349 1.38 12.43 6.53
C VAL A 349 0.36 11.30 6.36
N LEU A 350 -0.54 11.42 5.37
CA LEU A 350 -1.54 10.39 5.07
C LEU A 350 -0.88 9.05 4.77
N GLY A 351 0.10 9.01 3.87
CA GLY A 351 0.81 7.77 3.53
C GLY A 351 1.58 7.19 4.71
N THR A 352 2.28 8.05 5.48
CA THR A 352 3.03 7.62 6.67
C THR A 352 2.13 7.01 7.73
N VAL A 353 1.00 7.63 8.04
CA VAL A 353 0.06 7.12 9.04
C VAL A 353 -0.55 5.81 8.57
N GLN A 354 -1.00 5.72 7.30
CA GLN A 354 -1.59 4.50 6.75
C GLN A 354 -0.61 3.32 6.78
N PHE A 355 0.60 3.49 6.27
CA PHE A 355 1.61 2.41 6.25
C PHE A 355 2.25 2.17 7.62
N GLY A 356 2.30 3.18 8.50
CA GLY A 356 2.68 3.00 9.89
C GLY A 356 1.70 2.08 10.65
N PHE A 357 0.40 2.29 10.47
CA PHE A 357 -0.63 1.38 11.00
C PHE A 357 -0.57 0.00 10.33
N ALA A 358 -0.26 -0.07 9.04
CA ALA A 358 -0.03 -1.34 8.35
C ALA A 358 1.07 -2.15 9.04
N GLY A 359 2.23 -1.54 9.26
CA GLY A 359 3.35 -2.18 9.94
C GLY A 359 3.03 -2.58 11.38
N LEU A 360 2.36 -1.69 12.14
CA LEU A 360 1.94 -1.97 13.51
C LEU A 360 0.99 -3.16 13.58
N ILE A 361 -0.04 -3.19 12.76
CA ILE A 361 -1.01 -4.29 12.75
C ILE A 361 -0.40 -5.58 12.22
N SER A 362 0.47 -5.53 11.22
CA SER A 362 1.22 -6.69 10.76
C SER A 362 2.10 -7.27 11.88
N PHE A 363 2.77 -6.41 12.67
CA PHE A 363 3.51 -6.84 13.84
C PHE A 363 2.61 -7.49 14.90
N VAL A 364 1.45 -6.89 15.21
CA VAL A 364 0.49 -7.43 16.19
C VAL A 364 -0.02 -8.79 15.72
N VAL A 365 -0.41 -8.94 14.45
CA VAL A 365 -0.86 -10.22 13.87
C VAL A 365 0.21 -11.29 14.03
N GLY A 366 1.46 -10.96 13.77
CA GLY A 366 2.58 -11.87 13.98
C GLY A 366 2.79 -12.21 15.45
N ALA A 367 2.81 -11.20 16.34
CA ALA A 367 3.10 -11.38 17.76
C ALA A 367 2.06 -12.24 18.49
N ILE A 368 0.79 -12.19 18.09
CA ILE A 368 -0.29 -13.01 18.66
C ILE A 368 -0.47 -14.34 17.93
N ASN A 369 0.43 -14.68 16.97
CA ASN A 369 0.35 -15.88 16.16
C ASN A 369 -1.05 -16.05 15.50
N ALA A 370 -1.49 -15.06 14.74
CA ALA A 370 -2.82 -15.01 14.12
C ALA A 370 -2.98 -16.04 12.97
N ASN A 371 -2.57 -17.28 13.22
CA ASN A 371 -2.66 -18.40 12.28
C ASN A 371 -4.01 -19.11 12.36
N THR A 372 -4.90 -18.64 13.23
CA THR A 372 -6.25 -19.18 13.38
C THR A 372 -7.29 -18.21 12.82
N PRO A 373 -8.41 -18.70 12.26
CA PRO A 373 -9.48 -17.85 11.76
C PRO A 373 -10.02 -16.87 12.80
N ILE A 374 -10.11 -17.29 14.08
CA ILE A 374 -10.65 -16.47 15.18
C ILE A 374 -9.79 -15.24 15.41
N ILE A 375 -8.47 -15.42 15.52
CA ILE A 375 -7.57 -14.30 15.84
C ILE A 375 -7.52 -13.31 14.68
N LEU A 376 -7.42 -13.80 13.45
CA LEU A 376 -7.44 -12.94 12.26
C LEU A 376 -8.74 -12.15 12.17
N ALA A 377 -9.89 -12.82 12.34
CA ALA A 377 -11.20 -12.18 12.31
C ALA A 377 -11.38 -11.16 13.44
N PHE A 378 -10.86 -11.45 14.64
CA PHE A 378 -10.88 -10.52 15.77
C PHE A 378 -10.09 -9.25 15.50
N VAL A 379 -8.85 -9.36 14.98
CA VAL A 379 -8.03 -8.20 14.65
C VAL A 379 -8.68 -7.35 13.56
N MET A 380 -9.20 -7.98 12.49
CA MET A 380 -9.91 -7.27 11.43
C MET A 380 -11.14 -6.54 11.98
N CYS A 381 -11.97 -7.23 12.78
CA CYS A 381 -13.18 -6.65 13.37
C CYS A 381 -12.85 -5.49 14.33
N ALA A 382 -11.83 -5.63 15.18
CA ALA A 382 -11.38 -4.58 16.09
C ALA A 382 -10.92 -3.33 15.34
N CYS A 383 -10.13 -3.48 14.29
CA CYS A 383 -9.70 -2.36 13.46
C CYS A 383 -10.89 -1.64 12.82
N VAL A 384 -11.84 -2.38 12.25
CA VAL A 384 -13.03 -1.79 11.60
C VAL A 384 -13.97 -1.15 12.62
N LEU A 385 -14.11 -1.73 13.81
CA LEU A 385 -14.87 -1.12 14.91
C LEU A 385 -14.28 0.24 15.29
N VAL A 386 -12.95 0.33 15.49
CA VAL A 386 -12.27 1.59 15.82
C VAL A 386 -12.45 2.62 14.71
N ALA A 387 -12.34 2.22 13.43
CA ALA A 387 -12.58 3.11 12.29
C ALA A 387 -14.00 3.71 12.33
N ASN A 388 -15.01 2.88 12.60
CA ASN A 388 -16.40 3.31 12.73
C ASN A 388 -16.59 4.24 13.94
N MET A 389 -16.04 3.90 15.10
CA MET A 389 -16.12 4.73 16.31
C MET A 389 -15.51 6.12 16.06
N ILE A 390 -14.34 6.22 15.46
CA ILE A 390 -13.70 7.49 15.12
C ILE A 390 -14.59 8.31 14.19
N TYR A 391 -15.15 7.70 13.16
CA TYR A 391 -15.99 8.40 12.20
C TYR A 391 -17.29 8.90 12.81
N PHE A 392 -18.04 8.05 13.53
CA PHE A 392 -19.36 8.39 14.05
C PHE A 392 -19.31 9.29 15.30
N LEU A 393 -18.32 9.13 16.20
CA LEU A 393 -18.17 9.99 17.38
C LEU A 393 -17.97 11.47 17.01
N ILE A 394 -17.27 11.75 15.90
CA ILE A 394 -17.02 13.12 15.48
C ILE A 394 -18.22 13.69 14.75
N LYS A 395 -18.93 12.89 13.96
CA LYS A 395 -20.17 13.33 13.31
C LYS A 395 -21.25 13.72 14.31
N ILE A 396 -21.27 13.11 15.50
CA ILE A 396 -22.16 13.49 16.60
C ILE A 396 -21.76 14.86 17.18
N LYS A 397 -20.44 15.15 17.29
CA LYS A 397 -19.94 16.44 17.79
C LYS A 397 -20.12 17.61 16.81
N GLU A 398 -20.20 17.35 15.51
CA GLU A 398 -20.44 18.38 14.48
C GLU A 398 -21.92 18.76 14.35
N LYS A 399 -22.83 17.92 14.86
CA LYS A 399 -24.27 18.19 14.88
C LYS A 399 -24.75 18.92 16.14
N LYS A 400 -23.89 19.03 17.15
CA LYS A 400 -24.09 19.86 18.36
C LYS A 400 -23.29 21.16 18.23
#